data_9353819a42dc2bcfa2f44ffd174db250
#
_entry.id   9353819a42dc2bcfa2f44ffd174db250
#
_cell.length_a   1.000
_cell.length_b   1.000
_cell.length_c   1.000
_cell.angle_alpha   90.00
_cell.angle_beta   90.00
_cell.angle_gamma   90.00
#
_symmetry.space_group_name_H-M   'P 1'
#
loop_
_entity.id
_entity.type
_entity.pdbx_description
1 polymer ?
#
loop_
_entity_poly.entity_id
_entity_poly.type
_entity_poly.pdbx_seq_one_letter_code
_entity_poly.pdbx_strand_id
1 'polypeptide(L)'
;CIPQLISVAETDLCVLLSNALENALRACRRMKAENGPAYIEVTAREKNGHLFLQFVNPCPEGIQFENGLPVTHAEGHGIGVRSICAIVEKYKGLSDFSVQDGRFILRVSL
;
A
#
# COMPACT_ATOMS: atom_id res chain seq x y z
N CYS A 1 8.36 -16.59 3.02
CA CYS A 1 8.45 -17.41 1.81
C CYS A 1 7.12 -17.40 1.08
N ILE A 2 7.15 -17.12 -0.21
CA ILE A 2 5.93 -17.07 -1.02
C ILE A 2 5.68 -18.49 -1.56
N PRO A 3 4.49 -19.05 -1.30
CA PRO A 3 4.17 -20.38 -1.80
C PRO A 3 4.18 -20.44 -3.33
N GLN A 4 4.62 -21.55 -3.87
CA GLN A 4 4.69 -21.72 -5.32
C GLN A 4 3.32 -21.73 -6.02
N LEU A 5 2.26 -21.90 -5.24
CA LEU A 5 0.91 -21.91 -5.78
C LEU A 5 0.40 -20.51 -6.18
N ILE A 6 1.09 -19.46 -5.76
CA ILE A 6 0.73 -18.09 -6.11
C ILE A 6 1.43 -17.72 -7.41
N SER A 7 0.64 -17.40 -8.43
CA SER A 7 1.15 -17.09 -9.77
C SER A 7 1.55 -15.61 -9.92
N VAL A 8 2.29 -15.09 -8.95
CA VAL A 8 2.77 -13.71 -8.99
C VAL A 8 4.29 -13.73 -9.16
N ALA A 9 4.78 -13.02 -10.16
CA ALA A 9 6.22 -12.92 -10.39
C ALA A 9 6.90 -12.22 -9.23
N GLU A 10 8.06 -12.74 -8.81
CA GLU A 10 8.82 -12.16 -7.70
C GLU A 10 9.17 -10.70 -7.93
N THR A 11 9.53 -10.34 -9.17
CA THR A 11 9.85 -8.97 -9.53
C THR A 11 8.67 -8.03 -9.33
N ASP A 12 7.48 -8.45 -9.73
CA ASP A 12 6.25 -7.66 -9.54
C ASP A 12 5.94 -7.51 -8.06
N LEU A 13 6.08 -8.57 -7.29
CA LEU A 13 5.83 -8.52 -5.86
C LEU A 13 6.82 -7.59 -5.17
N CYS A 14 8.10 -7.64 -5.54
CA CYS A 14 9.11 -6.74 -5.00
C CYS A 14 8.79 -5.27 -5.30
N VAL A 15 8.36 -4.97 -6.51
CA VAL A 15 7.96 -3.62 -6.88
C VAL A 15 6.77 -3.16 -6.07
N LEU A 16 5.76 -4.00 -5.92
CA LEU A 16 4.57 -3.68 -5.13
C LEU A 16 4.93 -3.41 -3.67
N LEU A 17 5.71 -4.30 -3.05
CA LEU A 17 6.14 -4.15 -1.66
C LEU A 17 6.97 -2.88 -1.48
N SER A 18 7.92 -2.62 -2.38
CA SER A 18 8.76 -1.43 -2.31
C SER A 18 7.93 -0.16 -2.38
N ASN A 19 6.98 -0.09 -3.29
CA ASN A 19 6.12 1.08 -3.43
C ASN A 19 5.20 1.27 -2.22
N ALA A 20 4.63 0.18 -1.70
CA ALA A 20 3.77 0.23 -0.53
C ALA A 20 4.54 0.69 0.71
N LEU A 21 5.74 0.16 0.92
CA LEU A 21 6.59 0.54 2.05
C LEU A 21 7.09 1.98 1.92
N GLU A 22 7.47 2.40 0.73
CA GLU A 22 7.89 3.78 0.47
C GLU A 22 6.77 4.76 0.82
N ASN A 23 5.55 4.46 0.41
CA ASN A 23 4.39 5.26 0.72
C ASN A 23 4.18 5.37 2.23
N ALA A 24 4.28 4.25 2.94
CA ALA A 24 4.14 4.21 4.39
C ALA A 24 5.24 5.00 5.10
N LEU A 25 6.49 4.89 4.62
CA LEU A 25 7.62 5.62 5.18
C LEU A 25 7.45 7.13 5.03
N ARG A 26 6.96 7.60 3.90
CA ARG A 26 6.70 9.03 3.69
C ARG A 26 5.67 9.55 4.67
N ALA A 27 4.60 8.80 4.89
CA ALA A 27 3.58 9.17 5.86
C ALA A 27 4.16 9.21 7.28
N CYS A 28 4.99 8.24 7.63
CA CYS A 28 5.65 8.21 8.93
C CYS A 28 6.57 9.41 9.14
N ARG A 29 7.30 9.82 8.12
CA ARG A 29 8.17 11.01 8.20
C ARG A 29 7.36 12.27 8.47
N ARG A 30 6.19 12.39 7.82
CA ARG A 30 5.29 13.51 8.05
C ARG A 30 4.72 13.50 9.46
N MET A 31 4.35 12.32 9.96
CA MET A 31 3.85 12.17 11.32
C MET A 31 4.91 12.55 12.35
N LYS A 32 6.16 12.15 12.15
CA LYS A 32 7.26 12.52 13.04
C LYS A 32 7.49 14.02 13.05
N ALA A 33 7.38 14.69 11.92
CA ALA A 33 7.54 16.13 11.84
C ALA A 33 6.46 16.86 12.64
N GLU A 34 5.31 16.23 12.85
CA GLU A 34 4.19 16.76 13.65
C GLU A 34 4.15 16.18 15.07
N ASN A 35 5.23 15.53 15.50
CA ASN A 35 5.31 14.84 16.79
C ASN A 35 4.24 13.77 16.99
N GLY A 36 3.77 13.19 15.88
CA GLY A 36 2.79 12.13 15.91
C GLY A 36 3.42 10.74 15.95
N PRO A 37 2.59 9.70 16.13
CA PRO A 37 3.10 8.32 16.12
C PRO A 37 3.60 7.94 14.73
N ALA A 38 4.59 7.03 14.69
CA ALA A 38 5.13 6.53 13.43
C ALA A 38 5.38 5.03 13.57
N TYR A 39 4.66 4.23 12.78
CA TYR A 39 4.82 2.79 12.73
C TYR A 39 4.30 2.27 11.40
N ILE A 40 4.73 1.07 11.03
CA ILE A 40 4.22 0.41 9.83
C ILE A 40 3.90 -1.02 10.22
N GLU A 41 2.66 -1.44 9.96
CA GLU A 41 2.24 -2.83 10.16
C GLU A 41 2.00 -3.46 8.81
N VAL A 42 2.60 -4.61 8.58
CA VAL A 42 2.44 -5.37 7.35
C VAL A 42 1.90 -6.75 7.71
N THR A 43 0.80 -7.12 7.09
CA THR A 43 0.20 -8.44 7.25
C THR A 43 0.14 -9.12 5.90
N ALA A 44 0.57 -10.36 5.83
CA ALA A 44 0.51 -11.15 4.61
C ALA A 44 -0.18 -12.48 4.93
N ARG A 45 -1.15 -12.85 4.10
CA ARG A 45 -1.88 -14.10 4.26
C ARG A 45 -2.10 -14.73 2.90
N GLU A 46 -2.12 -16.04 2.89
CA GLU A 46 -2.46 -16.81 1.70
C GLU A 46 -3.73 -17.59 1.97
N LYS A 47 -4.65 -17.59 1.02
CA LYS A 47 -5.87 -18.38 1.11
C LYS A 47 -6.32 -18.78 -0.28
N ASN A 48 -6.49 -20.08 -0.51
CA ASN A 48 -6.98 -20.62 -1.78
C ASN A 48 -6.16 -20.17 -2.99
N GLY A 49 -4.84 -20.07 -2.85
CA GLY A 49 -3.97 -19.64 -3.93
C GLY A 49 -3.91 -18.14 -4.15
N HIS A 50 -4.58 -17.36 -3.30
CA HIS A 50 -4.56 -15.91 -3.37
C HIS A 50 -3.70 -15.33 -2.25
N LEU A 51 -2.98 -14.27 -2.58
CA LEU A 51 -2.15 -13.56 -1.63
C LEU A 51 -2.89 -12.30 -1.18
N PHE A 52 -3.05 -12.14 0.12
CA PHE A 52 -3.67 -10.97 0.73
C PHE A 52 -2.63 -10.20 1.53
N LEU A 53 -2.44 -8.93 1.18
CA LEU A 53 -1.49 -8.04 1.84
C LEU A 53 -2.23 -6.86 2.46
N GLN A 54 -1.82 -6.46 3.64
CA GLN A 54 -2.34 -5.26 4.28
C GLN A 54 -1.20 -4.45 4.86
N PHE A 55 -1.19 -3.17 4.55
CA PHE A 55 -0.20 -2.21 5.05
C PHE A 55 -0.94 -1.14 5.83
N VAL A 56 -0.55 -0.92 7.08
CA VAL A 56 -1.17 0.08 7.95
C VAL A 56 -0.11 1.00 8.49
N ASN A 57 -0.36 2.29 8.44
CA ASN A 57 0.50 3.29 9.04
C ASN A 57 -0.34 4.50 9.48
N PRO A 58 0.09 5.23 10.51
CA PRO A 58 -0.59 6.47 10.87
C PRO A 58 -0.39 7.51 9.76
N CYS A 59 -1.36 8.38 9.59
CA CYS A 59 -1.30 9.41 8.56
C CYS A 59 -1.86 10.74 9.09
N PRO A 60 -1.42 11.88 8.51
CA PRO A 60 -1.99 13.17 8.87
C PRO A 60 -3.46 13.25 8.46
N GLU A 61 -4.20 14.14 9.08
CA GLU A 61 -5.58 14.41 8.69
C GLU A 61 -5.61 15.10 7.33
N GLY A 62 -6.75 14.99 6.65
CA GLY A 62 -6.97 15.70 5.41
C GLY A 62 -6.46 15.03 4.14
N ILE A 63 -6.13 13.74 4.20
CA ILE A 63 -5.78 13.01 2.99
C ILE A 63 -7.01 12.93 2.09
N GLN A 64 -6.86 13.42 0.88
CA GLN A 64 -7.94 13.43 -0.10
C GLN A 64 -7.84 12.21 -1.02
N PHE A 65 -9.00 11.73 -1.46
CA PHE A 65 -9.09 10.61 -2.38
C PHE A 65 -9.81 11.06 -3.65
N GLU A 66 -9.37 10.50 -4.77
CA GLU A 66 -10.01 10.71 -6.06
C GLU A 66 -10.09 9.36 -6.75
N ASN A 67 -11.29 8.95 -7.14
CA ASN A 67 -11.53 7.62 -7.75
C ASN A 67 -11.01 6.47 -6.88
N GLY A 68 -11.12 6.60 -5.56
CA GLY A 68 -10.67 5.59 -4.61
C GLY A 68 -9.16 5.58 -4.36
N LEU A 69 -8.41 6.48 -4.97
CA LEU A 69 -6.96 6.57 -4.81
C LEU A 69 -6.56 7.82 -4.04
N PRO A 70 -5.52 7.74 -3.19
CA PRO A 70 -5.06 8.93 -2.50
C PRO A 70 -4.47 9.94 -3.47
N VAL A 71 -4.83 11.20 -3.28
CA VAL A 71 -4.31 12.30 -4.10
C VAL A 71 -3.06 12.84 -3.43
N THR A 72 -2.01 13.03 -4.21
CA THR A 72 -0.78 13.64 -3.71
C THR A 72 -0.39 14.80 -4.60
N HIS A 73 0.01 15.88 -3.97
CA HIS A 73 0.49 17.08 -4.66
C HIS A 73 2.01 17.13 -4.75
N ALA A 74 2.69 16.18 -4.12
CA ALA A 74 4.13 16.14 -4.15
C ALA A 74 4.59 15.43 -5.43
N GLU A 75 5.60 16.00 -6.08
CA GLU A 75 6.15 15.46 -7.31
C GLU A 75 6.67 14.03 -7.10
N GLY A 76 6.33 13.12 -8.01
CA GLY A 76 6.78 11.74 -7.97
C GLY A 76 6.00 10.81 -7.05
N HIS A 77 5.16 11.32 -6.17
CA HIS A 77 4.46 10.49 -5.19
C HIS A 77 3.36 9.62 -5.81
N GLY A 78 2.69 10.13 -6.85
CA GLY A 78 1.62 9.37 -7.51
C GLY A 78 2.10 8.15 -8.27
N ILE A 79 3.39 8.05 -8.57
CA ILE A 79 3.97 6.95 -9.34
C ILE A 79 3.89 5.64 -8.57
N GLY A 80 4.20 5.67 -7.27
CA GLY A 80 4.14 4.47 -6.44
C GLY A 80 2.75 3.87 -6.36
N VAL A 81 1.73 4.71 -6.17
CA VAL A 81 0.34 4.26 -6.13
C VAL A 81 -0.07 3.68 -7.48
N ARG A 82 0.29 4.34 -8.58
CA ARG A 82 -0.01 3.85 -9.93
C ARG A 82 0.65 2.51 -10.20
N SER A 83 1.89 2.33 -9.76
CA SER A 83 2.60 1.05 -9.92
C SER A 83 1.91 -0.07 -9.17
N ILE A 84 1.45 0.20 -7.95
CA ILE A 84 0.69 -0.78 -7.17
C ILE A 84 -0.58 -1.18 -7.93
N CYS A 85 -1.34 -0.21 -8.39
CA CYS A 85 -2.59 -0.46 -9.13
C CYS A 85 -2.34 -1.23 -10.43
N ALA A 86 -1.27 -0.91 -11.15
CA ALA A 86 -0.93 -1.59 -12.40
C ALA A 86 -0.61 -3.06 -12.16
N ILE A 87 0.14 -3.36 -11.09
CA ILE A 87 0.47 -4.74 -10.75
C ILE A 87 -0.78 -5.50 -10.34
N VAL A 88 -1.61 -4.90 -9.49
CA VAL A 88 -2.87 -5.51 -9.05
C VAL A 88 -3.76 -5.83 -10.27
N GLU A 89 -3.88 -4.89 -11.19
CA GLU A 89 -4.66 -5.07 -12.41
C GLU A 89 -4.10 -6.18 -13.30
N LYS A 90 -2.78 -6.26 -13.42
CA LYS A 90 -2.11 -7.31 -14.20
C LYS A 90 -2.51 -8.70 -13.73
N TYR A 91 -2.68 -8.88 -12.43
CA TYR A 91 -3.05 -10.17 -11.85
C TYR A 91 -4.54 -10.30 -11.58
N LYS A 92 -5.34 -9.36 -12.08
CA LYS A 92 -6.80 -9.34 -11.91
C LYS A 92 -7.19 -9.37 -10.44
N GLY A 93 -6.38 -8.71 -9.61
CA GLY A 93 -6.62 -8.62 -8.19
C GLY A 93 -7.46 -7.41 -7.82
N LEU A 94 -7.45 -7.09 -6.54
CA LEU A 94 -8.17 -5.95 -6.00
C LEU A 94 -7.24 -5.16 -5.09
N SER A 95 -7.40 -3.85 -5.10
CA SER A 95 -6.71 -2.98 -4.17
C SER A 95 -7.70 -2.00 -3.56
N ASP A 96 -7.46 -1.66 -2.30
CA ASP A 96 -8.29 -0.72 -1.57
C ASP A 96 -7.39 0.18 -0.73
N PHE A 97 -7.56 1.48 -0.89
CA PHE A 97 -6.86 2.50 -0.12
C PHE A 97 -7.91 3.21 0.73
N SER A 98 -7.67 3.28 2.03
CA SER A 98 -8.63 3.93 2.93
C SER A 98 -7.93 4.61 4.09
N VAL A 99 -8.65 5.50 4.75
CA VAL A 99 -8.20 6.14 5.99
C VAL A 99 -9.28 5.88 7.03
N GLN A 100 -8.86 5.37 8.18
CA GLN A 100 -9.76 5.04 9.26
C GLN A 100 -9.07 5.29 10.60
N ASP A 101 -9.68 6.13 11.43
CA ASP A 101 -9.15 6.45 12.77
C ASP A 101 -7.70 6.95 12.74
N GLY A 102 -7.38 7.83 11.78
CA GLY A 102 -6.03 8.38 11.66
C GLY A 102 -5.00 7.42 11.10
N ARG A 103 -5.44 6.31 10.52
CA ARG A 103 -4.55 5.31 9.92
C ARG A 103 -4.84 5.17 8.44
N PHE A 104 -3.77 5.13 7.65
CA PHE A 104 -3.85 4.83 6.23
C PHE A 104 -3.72 3.32 6.06
N ILE A 105 -4.67 2.73 5.35
CA ILE A 105 -4.75 1.28 5.17
C ILE A 105 -4.76 0.97 3.68
N LEU A 106 -3.79 0.17 3.25
CA LEU A 106 -3.75 -0.37 1.90
C LEU A 106 -3.99 -1.88 1.99
N ARG A 107 -5.00 -2.36 1.30
CA ARG A 107 -5.29 -3.79 1.19
C ARG A 107 -5.14 -4.21 -0.26
N VAL A 108 -4.43 -5.29 -0.47
CA VAL A 108 -4.18 -5.84 -1.81
C VAL A 108 -4.51 -7.32 -1.82
N SER A 109 -5.22 -7.75 -2.86
CA SER A 109 -5.52 -9.15 -3.12
C SER A 109 -5.00 -9.51 -4.50
N LEU A 110 -4.17 -10.53 -4.57
CA LEU A 110 -3.57 -10.99 -5.84
C LEU A 110 -3.93 -12.44 -6.15
#